data_5801ea7be89120aa59f152019da1ec12
#
_entry.id   5801ea7be89120aa59f152019da1ec12
#
_cell.length_a   1.000
_cell.length_b   1.000
_cell.length_c   1.000
_cell.angle_alpha   90.00
_cell.angle_beta   90.00
_cell.angle_gamma   90.00
#
_symmetry.space_group_name_H-M   'P 1'
#
loop_
_entity.id
_entity.type
_entity.pdbx_description
1 polymer ?
#
loop_
_entity_poly.entity_id
_entity_poly.type
_entity_poly.pdbx_seq_one_letter_code
_entity_poly.pdbx_strand_id
1 'polypeptide(L)'
;MPSSIQGTPVPRLLLAAPSSGSGKTTVVCALLQALKDRGLSSAAFKSGPDYIDPMFHRRVLDTPSYNLDLFLFGRHEPGAAAARETLLRHGAAADVAILEGAMGYYDGVGTGSEASAYELAAATDTPVVLVVDGRGAGLSLAAVLQGMAAFRVDSHVVGFIINRIKPMVYEHFKGAWEKASGLKALGCFPDMPGCTFSSRHLGLVTADEITDLQGKMAALAAQAEKTIAIDELLACARQAAPLTGSGSPAFHPHPGRAVLAIARDEAFCFYYEDSLQVLQQAGADLVFFSPLHDGELPPCDGLYLGGGYPELYAQALSQNASMRASLRRALDARLPCIAECGGFMYLHQAFRDSQDRLWPWVGAVPGETFMTSSLKRFGYVTLKAEKDNLFCCAGDTVTAHEFHYSDSTDNGHDFTAYKAGSQRHWPCIMANDHFIGGYPHIHFLGKRDWAARFVAACIHRKEGTHEN
;
A
#
# COMPACT_ATOMS: atom_id res chain seq x y z
N MET A 1 -32.85 2.64 -27.04
CA MET A 1 -31.40 2.77 -27.25
C MET A 1 -30.76 2.80 -25.88
N PRO A 2 -29.81 1.91 -25.53
CA PRO A 2 -29.12 2.03 -24.24
C PRO A 2 -28.30 3.32 -24.27
N SER A 3 -28.51 4.20 -23.29
CA SER A 3 -27.69 5.38 -23.06
C SER A 3 -26.24 4.94 -22.96
N SER A 4 -25.39 5.43 -23.85
CA SER A 4 -23.94 5.23 -23.75
C SER A 4 -23.48 5.75 -22.38
N ILE A 5 -23.00 4.85 -21.52
CA ILE A 5 -22.35 5.25 -20.26
C ILE A 5 -21.07 5.99 -20.71
N GLN A 6 -21.13 7.31 -20.72
CA GLN A 6 -19.94 8.13 -20.98
C GLN A 6 -18.98 7.92 -19.80
N GLY A 7 -17.82 7.34 -20.08
CA GLY A 7 -16.77 7.20 -19.08
C GLY A 7 -16.21 8.55 -18.64
N THR A 8 -15.68 8.61 -17.42
CA THR A 8 -15.04 9.82 -16.87
C THR A 8 -13.58 9.89 -17.32
N PRO A 9 -13.14 10.98 -17.95
CA PRO A 9 -11.72 11.17 -18.23
C PRO A 9 -10.91 11.28 -16.93
N VAL A 10 -9.89 10.46 -16.81
CA VAL A 10 -8.87 10.55 -15.74
C VAL A 10 -7.52 10.50 -16.44
N PRO A 11 -6.86 11.65 -16.68
CA PRO A 11 -5.49 11.67 -17.21
C PRO A 11 -4.58 10.86 -16.29
N ARG A 12 -3.96 9.80 -16.81
CA ARG A 12 -3.17 8.87 -15.98
C ARG A 12 -2.04 8.23 -16.74
N LEU A 13 -0.98 7.90 -16.01
CA LEU A 13 0.21 7.27 -16.54
C LEU A 13 0.79 6.29 -15.52
N LEU A 14 1.21 5.11 -15.96
CA LEU A 14 1.90 4.15 -15.11
C LEU A 14 3.40 4.16 -15.41
N LEU A 15 4.22 4.41 -14.41
CA LEU A 15 5.67 4.24 -14.48
C LEU A 15 6.04 2.82 -14.03
N ALA A 16 6.56 2.04 -14.95
CA ALA A 16 6.97 0.65 -14.73
C ALA A 16 8.45 0.45 -15.04
N ALA A 17 9.00 -0.72 -14.80
CA ALA A 17 10.39 -1.03 -15.10
C ALA A 17 10.58 -2.51 -15.44
N PRO A 18 11.68 -2.90 -16.09
CA PRO A 18 11.97 -4.31 -16.31
C PRO A 18 12.23 -5.11 -15.02
N SER A 19 12.66 -4.43 -13.94
CA SER A 19 12.99 -5.09 -12.67
C SER A 19 12.92 -4.13 -11.48
N SER A 20 12.93 -4.68 -10.26
CA SER A 20 13.18 -3.92 -9.04
C SER A 20 14.54 -3.22 -9.08
N GLY A 21 14.66 -2.09 -8.37
CA GLY A 21 15.92 -1.35 -8.29
C GLY A 21 16.26 -0.49 -9.50
N SER A 22 15.41 -0.44 -10.53
CA SER A 22 15.60 0.43 -11.72
C SER A 22 15.45 1.93 -11.42
N GLY A 23 15.01 2.30 -10.19
CA GLY A 23 14.87 3.69 -9.73
C GLY A 23 13.53 4.33 -10.04
N LYS A 24 12.47 3.53 -10.22
CA LYS A 24 11.09 4.01 -10.41
C LYS A 24 10.69 5.05 -9.38
N THR A 25 10.81 4.73 -8.09
CA THR A 25 10.41 5.60 -6.98
C THR A 25 11.11 6.97 -7.05
N THR A 26 12.41 7.01 -7.36
CA THR A 26 13.13 8.29 -7.54
C THR A 26 12.56 9.14 -8.67
N VAL A 27 12.28 8.52 -9.82
CA VAL A 27 11.70 9.22 -10.98
C VAL A 27 10.26 9.65 -10.69
N VAL A 28 9.45 8.82 -10.04
CA VAL A 28 8.09 9.17 -9.62
C VAL A 28 8.09 10.36 -8.67
N CYS A 29 8.91 10.33 -7.62
CA CYS A 29 9.03 11.44 -6.66
C CYS A 29 9.49 12.74 -7.35
N ALA A 30 10.46 12.64 -8.26
CA ALA A 30 10.92 13.79 -9.04
C ALA A 30 9.80 14.40 -9.90
N LEU A 31 8.99 13.55 -10.55
CA LEU A 31 7.85 13.98 -11.36
C LEU A 31 6.74 14.58 -10.50
N LEU A 32 6.36 13.93 -9.38
CA LEU A 32 5.34 14.47 -8.49
C LEU A 32 5.72 15.85 -7.95
N GLN A 33 6.97 16.04 -7.55
CA GLN A 33 7.44 17.34 -7.10
C GLN A 33 7.47 18.35 -8.25
N ALA A 34 7.94 17.99 -9.45
CA ALA A 34 7.96 18.88 -10.61
C ALA A 34 6.54 19.31 -11.03
N LEU A 35 5.57 18.39 -10.98
CA LEU A 35 4.15 18.71 -11.23
C LEU A 35 3.62 19.72 -10.20
N LYS A 36 3.91 19.49 -8.91
CA LYS A 36 3.56 20.42 -7.83
C LYS A 36 4.19 21.81 -8.05
N ASP A 37 5.47 21.87 -8.40
CA ASP A 37 6.19 23.13 -8.68
C ASP A 37 5.61 23.89 -9.89
N ARG A 38 5.01 23.17 -10.84
CA ARG A 38 4.25 23.73 -11.97
C ARG A 38 2.83 24.19 -11.58
N GLY A 39 2.39 23.98 -10.34
CA GLY A 39 1.04 24.27 -9.87
C GLY A 39 -0.03 23.28 -10.36
N LEU A 40 0.38 22.08 -10.81
CA LEU A 40 -0.51 21.01 -11.23
C LEU A 40 -0.83 20.10 -10.05
N SER A 41 -2.11 19.82 -9.86
CA SER A 41 -2.57 18.84 -8.88
C SER A 41 -2.30 17.41 -9.38
N SER A 42 -1.76 16.55 -8.52
CA SER A 42 -1.54 15.15 -8.85
C SER A 42 -2.09 14.23 -7.77
N ALA A 43 -2.57 13.05 -8.19
CA ALA A 43 -2.86 11.94 -7.31
C ALA A 43 -1.87 10.80 -7.60
N ALA A 44 -1.24 10.28 -6.58
CA ALA A 44 -0.28 9.18 -6.71
C ALA A 44 -0.94 7.84 -6.36
N PHE A 45 -0.54 6.79 -7.07
CA PHE A 45 -1.04 5.45 -6.83
C PHE A 45 0.13 4.46 -6.85
N LYS A 46 0.19 3.58 -5.87
CA LYS A 46 1.20 2.52 -5.81
C LYS A 46 0.56 1.17 -6.14
N SER A 47 1.12 0.47 -7.13
CA SER A 47 0.75 -0.92 -7.40
C SER A 47 1.24 -1.82 -6.26
N GLY A 48 0.39 -2.76 -5.83
CA GLY A 48 0.74 -3.72 -4.79
C GLY A 48 0.55 -3.22 -3.34
N PRO A 49 0.93 -4.05 -2.36
CA PRO A 49 0.58 -3.87 -0.94
C PRO A 49 1.58 -3.00 -0.17
N ASP A 50 2.22 -2.05 -0.83
CA ASP A 50 3.25 -1.18 -0.27
C ASP A 50 2.64 -0.06 0.58
N TYR A 51 3.09 0.06 1.84
CA TYR A 51 2.69 1.15 2.74
C TYR A 51 3.65 2.35 2.67
N ILE A 52 4.92 2.10 2.35
CA ILE A 52 6.01 3.06 2.54
C ILE A 52 5.96 4.17 1.50
N ASP A 53 5.88 3.82 0.20
CA ASP A 53 5.84 4.82 -0.87
C ASP A 53 4.60 5.74 -0.77
N PRO A 54 3.36 5.23 -0.52
CA PRO A 54 2.22 6.10 -0.29
C PRO A 54 2.35 7.03 0.92
N MET A 55 2.93 6.56 2.03
CA MET A 55 3.20 7.42 3.19
C MET A 55 4.22 8.51 2.87
N PHE A 56 5.28 8.17 2.12
CA PHE A 56 6.28 9.13 1.69
C PHE A 56 5.68 10.22 0.80
N HIS A 57 4.87 9.83 -0.19
CA HIS A 57 4.19 10.80 -1.07
C HIS A 57 3.33 11.78 -0.25
N ARG A 58 2.59 11.29 0.74
CA ARG A 58 1.75 12.16 1.58
C ARG A 58 2.55 13.04 2.52
N ARG A 59 3.58 12.52 3.21
CA ARG A 59 4.32 13.26 4.24
C ARG A 59 5.36 14.22 3.67
N VAL A 60 6.06 13.82 2.62
CA VAL A 60 7.21 14.57 2.08
C VAL A 60 6.79 15.43 0.88
N LEU A 61 5.98 14.88 -0.02
CA LEU A 61 5.54 15.57 -1.23
C LEU A 61 4.19 16.28 -1.09
N ASP A 62 3.46 16.02 0.03
CA ASP A 62 2.10 16.53 0.24
C ASP A 62 1.18 16.19 -0.95
N THR A 63 1.33 14.96 -1.45
CA THR A 63 0.56 14.43 -2.57
C THR A 63 -0.34 13.30 -2.09
N PRO A 64 -1.67 13.36 -2.31
CA PRO A 64 -2.56 12.26 -2.02
C PRO A 64 -2.08 10.98 -2.70
N SER A 65 -1.97 9.90 -1.95
CA SER A 65 -1.44 8.64 -2.48
C SER A 65 -2.20 7.44 -1.93
N TYR A 66 -2.50 6.48 -2.80
CA TYR A 66 -3.35 5.32 -2.56
C TYR A 66 -2.70 4.05 -3.12
N ASN A 67 -3.20 2.89 -2.71
CA ASN A 67 -2.77 1.63 -3.30
C ASN A 67 -3.73 1.18 -4.40
N LEU A 68 -3.19 0.53 -5.42
CA LEU A 68 -3.95 -0.21 -6.43
C LEU A 68 -3.42 -1.64 -6.45
N ASP A 69 -4.13 -2.53 -5.79
CA ASP A 69 -3.71 -3.92 -5.63
C ASP A 69 -4.82 -4.87 -6.10
N LEU A 70 -4.67 -5.40 -7.31
CA LEU A 70 -5.67 -6.29 -7.91
C LEU A 70 -5.89 -7.56 -7.11
N PHE A 71 -4.86 -8.07 -6.41
CA PHE A 71 -4.99 -9.26 -5.58
C PHE A 71 -5.79 -8.97 -4.31
N LEU A 72 -5.40 -7.92 -3.57
CA LEU A 72 -6.06 -7.53 -2.32
C LEU A 72 -7.49 -7.01 -2.54
N PHE A 73 -7.77 -6.45 -3.72
CA PHE A 73 -9.11 -5.97 -4.08
C PHE A 73 -10.07 -7.09 -4.50
N GLY A 74 -9.63 -8.36 -4.52
CA GLY A 74 -10.49 -9.52 -4.75
C GLY A 74 -10.17 -10.30 -6.02
N ARG A 75 -9.04 -10.05 -6.66
CA ARG A 75 -8.54 -10.73 -7.88
C ARG A 75 -9.47 -10.56 -9.09
N HIS A 76 -8.96 -10.82 -10.28
CA HIS A 76 -9.74 -10.82 -11.54
C HIS A 76 -10.67 -9.59 -11.66
N GLU A 77 -11.91 -9.77 -12.15
CA GLU A 77 -12.82 -8.65 -12.39
C GLU A 77 -13.24 -7.88 -11.12
N PRO A 78 -13.48 -8.48 -9.95
CA PRO A 78 -13.69 -7.70 -8.72
C PRO A 78 -12.51 -6.78 -8.38
N GLY A 79 -11.28 -7.27 -8.52
CA GLY A 79 -10.07 -6.48 -8.30
C GLY A 79 -9.92 -5.35 -9.33
N ALA A 80 -10.15 -5.64 -10.60
CA ALA A 80 -10.13 -4.66 -11.68
C ALA A 80 -11.18 -3.56 -11.50
N ALA A 81 -12.39 -3.94 -11.13
CA ALA A 81 -13.49 -3.00 -10.85
C ALA A 81 -13.16 -2.06 -9.68
N ALA A 82 -12.63 -2.60 -8.59
CA ALA A 82 -12.22 -1.81 -7.43
C ALA A 82 -11.06 -0.87 -7.76
N ALA A 83 -10.10 -1.30 -8.60
CA ALA A 83 -9.01 -0.45 -9.06
C ALA A 83 -9.52 0.73 -9.92
N ARG A 84 -10.43 0.47 -10.87
CA ARG A 84 -11.07 1.53 -11.67
C ARG A 84 -11.87 2.51 -10.78
N GLU A 85 -12.61 2.01 -9.80
CA GLU A 85 -13.36 2.85 -8.86
C GLU A 85 -12.41 3.73 -8.02
N THR A 86 -11.31 3.17 -7.52
CA THR A 86 -10.30 3.91 -6.75
C THR A 86 -9.66 5.03 -7.59
N LEU A 87 -9.32 4.73 -8.85
CA LEU A 87 -8.81 5.73 -9.80
C LEU A 87 -9.84 6.83 -10.09
N LEU A 88 -11.10 6.48 -10.28
CA LEU A 88 -12.18 7.47 -10.48
C LEU A 88 -12.35 8.34 -9.25
N ARG A 89 -12.40 7.74 -8.07
CA ARG A 89 -12.63 8.45 -6.81
C ARG A 89 -11.53 9.47 -6.50
N HIS A 90 -10.29 9.09 -6.68
CA HIS A 90 -9.14 9.90 -6.24
C HIS A 90 -8.39 10.59 -7.38
N GLY A 91 -8.51 10.11 -8.60
CA GLY A 91 -7.81 10.65 -9.76
C GLY A 91 -8.62 11.65 -10.58
N ALA A 92 -9.97 11.59 -10.54
CA ALA A 92 -10.80 12.43 -11.41
C ALA A 92 -10.74 13.93 -11.09
N ALA A 93 -10.39 14.30 -9.87
CA ALA A 93 -10.24 15.71 -9.45
C ALA A 93 -8.82 16.26 -9.64
N ALA A 94 -7.84 15.40 -9.98
CA ALA A 94 -6.47 15.80 -10.21
C ALA A 94 -6.21 16.11 -11.70
N ASP A 95 -5.24 16.98 -11.99
CA ASP A 95 -4.80 17.23 -13.36
C ASP A 95 -4.15 16.00 -13.98
N VAL A 96 -3.54 15.15 -13.16
CA VAL A 96 -2.95 13.86 -13.58
C VAL A 96 -2.85 12.86 -12.43
N ALA A 97 -3.11 11.59 -12.71
CA ALA A 97 -2.86 10.45 -11.84
C ALA A 97 -1.55 9.75 -12.25
N ILE A 98 -0.60 9.66 -11.31
CA ILE A 98 0.67 8.97 -11.52
C ILE A 98 0.64 7.64 -10.78
N LEU A 99 0.70 6.55 -11.54
CA LEU A 99 0.76 5.20 -10.99
C LEU A 99 2.22 4.73 -10.96
N GLU A 100 2.66 4.16 -9.86
CA GLU A 100 3.98 3.53 -9.74
C GLU A 100 3.84 2.02 -9.67
N GLY A 101 4.45 1.31 -10.63
CA GLY A 101 4.49 -0.15 -10.66
C GLY A 101 5.39 -0.72 -9.56
N ALA A 102 4.98 -1.81 -8.93
CA ALA A 102 5.83 -2.62 -8.07
C ALA A 102 6.67 -3.60 -8.91
N MET A 103 7.82 -4.02 -8.40
CA MET A 103 8.70 -5.04 -9.01
C MET A 103 9.01 -4.77 -10.50
N GLY A 104 9.17 -5.81 -11.31
CA GLY A 104 9.18 -5.71 -12.77
C GLY A 104 7.77 -5.63 -13.34
N TYR A 105 7.63 -5.05 -14.52
CA TYR A 105 6.33 -4.76 -15.15
C TYR A 105 5.43 -5.99 -15.28
N TYR A 106 6.02 -7.13 -15.65
CA TYR A 106 5.31 -8.39 -15.83
C TYR A 106 5.36 -9.33 -14.63
N ASP A 107 6.07 -8.95 -13.56
CA ASP A 107 6.24 -9.79 -12.39
C ASP A 107 4.98 -9.76 -11.52
N GLY A 108 4.33 -10.90 -11.39
CA GLY A 108 3.12 -11.07 -10.59
C GLY A 108 3.21 -12.26 -9.63
N VAL A 109 2.09 -12.87 -9.35
CA VAL A 109 2.01 -14.01 -8.43
C VAL A 109 2.73 -15.23 -9.02
N GLY A 110 3.65 -15.81 -8.26
CA GLY A 110 4.41 -16.99 -8.66
C GLY A 110 5.29 -16.73 -9.88
N THR A 111 5.06 -17.44 -10.97
CA THR A 111 5.74 -17.26 -12.26
C THR A 111 4.87 -16.60 -13.32
N GLY A 112 3.70 -16.10 -12.91
CA GLY A 112 2.73 -15.48 -13.80
C GLY A 112 2.73 -13.97 -13.71
N SER A 113 1.81 -13.34 -14.45
CA SER A 113 1.59 -11.89 -14.44
C SER A 113 0.37 -11.47 -13.63
N GLU A 114 -0.27 -12.39 -12.89
CA GLU A 114 -1.41 -12.05 -12.04
C GLU A 114 -1.02 -11.00 -10.98
N ALA A 115 -1.82 -9.95 -10.84
CA ALA A 115 -1.59 -8.81 -9.96
C ALA A 115 -0.29 -8.02 -10.23
N SER A 116 0.32 -8.19 -11.41
CA SER A 116 1.46 -7.37 -11.85
C SER A 116 1.03 -5.95 -12.22
N ALA A 117 2.02 -5.06 -12.39
CA ALA A 117 1.78 -3.73 -12.93
C ALA A 117 1.22 -3.78 -14.38
N TYR A 118 1.56 -4.82 -15.16
CA TYR A 118 0.99 -5.07 -16.47
C TYR A 118 -0.52 -5.34 -16.38
N GLU A 119 -0.94 -6.25 -15.50
CA GLU A 119 -2.37 -6.55 -15.34
C GLU A 119 -3.14 -5.31 -14.84
N LEU A 120 -2.54 -4.50 -13.96
CA LEU A 120 -3.12 -3.23 -13.53
C LEU A 120 -3.28 -2.27 -14.71
N ALA A 121 -2.27 -2.12 -15.57
CA ALA A 121 -2.35 -1.27 -16.76
C ALA A 121 -3.46 -1.74 -17.71
N ALA A 122 -3.56 -3.04 -17.95
CA ALA A 122 -4.61 -3.63 -18.77
C ALA A 122 -6.01 -3.47 -18.17
N ALA A 123 -6.16 -3.73 -16.84
CA ALA A 123 -7.44 -3.58 -16.12
C ALA A 123 -7.96 -2.15 -16.09
N THR A 124 -7.08 -1.18 -16.18
CA THR A 124 -7.40 0.25 -16.10
C THR A 124 -7.15 1.00 -17.41
N ASP A 125 -6.78 0.31 -18.48
CA ASP A 125 -6.43 0.89 -19.78
C ASP A 125 -5.49 2.11 -19.66
N THR A 126 -4.39 1.92 -18.90
CA THR A 126 -3.45 2.98 -18.53
C THR A 126 -2.19 2.92 -19.38
N PRO A 127 -1.82 4.02 -20.08
CA PRO A 127 -0.54 4.11 -20.79
C PRO A 127 0.65 3.92 -19.85
N VAL A 128 1.68 3.21 -20.33
CA VAL A 128 2.85 2.83 -19.52
C VAL A 128 4.11 3.47 -20.06
N VAL A 129 4.91 4.05 -19.17
CA VAL A 129 6.26 4.51 -19.47
C VAL A 129 7.27 3.68 -18.68
N LEU A 130 8.22 3.09 -19.40
CA LEU A 130 9.27 2.27 -18.79
C LEU A 130 10.39 3.15 -18.22
N VAL A 131 10.74 2.95 -16.97
CA VAL A 131 11.95 3.49 -16.35
C VAL A 131 13.02 2.38 -16.39
N VAL A 132 14.03 2.57 -17.25
CA VAL A 132 15.06 1.56 -17.51
C VAL A 132 16.41 2.04 -16.99
N ASP A 133 17.13 1.18 -16.27
CA ASP A 133 18.49 1.49 -15.79
C ASP A 133 19.48 1.49 -16.97
N GLY A 134 20.12 2.64 -17.20
CA GLY A 134 21.04 2.87 -18.29
C GLY A 134 22.52 2.65 -17.97
N ARG A 135 22.85 2.21 -16.77
CA ARG A 135 24.27 2.04 -16.35
C ARG A 135 24.98 0.99 -17.20
N GLY A 136 26.10 1.39 -17.79
CA GLY A 136 26.95 0.50 -18.59
C GLY A 136 26.34 0.00 -19.89
N ALA A 137 25.21 0.58 -20.33
CA ALA A 137 24.52 0.13 -21.52
C ALA A 137 24.48 1.22 -22.61
N GLY A 138 24.49 0.77 -23.87
CA GLY A 138 24.36 1.59 -25.05
C GLY A 138 23.21 1.04 -25.95
N LEU A 139 23.52 0.63 -27.17
CA LEU A 139 22.54 0.12 -28.12
C LEU A 139 21.75 -1.10 -27.59
N SER A 140 22.35 -1.91 -26.69
CA SER A 140 21.67 -3.08 -26.10
C SER A 140 20.37 -2.72 -25.35
N LEU A 141 20.18 -1.48 -24.90
CA LEU A 141 18.90 -1.03 -24.33
C LEU A 141 17.76 -1.13 -25.33
N ALA A 142 18.03 -1.02 -26.63
CA ALA A 142 17.02 -1.21 -27.68
C ALA A 142 16.37 -2.60 -27.59
N ALA A 143 17.16 -3.64 -27.33
CA ALA A 143 16.64 -5.02 -27.18
C ALA A 143 15.77 -5.17 -25.93
N VAL A 144 16.15 -4.50 -24.82
CA VAL A 144 15.34 -4.49 -23.59
C VAL A 144 14.00 -3.78 -23.84
N LEU A 145 14.03 -2.59 -24.42
CA LEU A 145 12.83 -1.80 -24.72
C LEU A 145 11.90 -2.53 -25.69
N GLN A 146 12.45 -3.08 -26.77
CA GLN A 146 11.70 -3.86 -27.76
C GLN A 146 11.09 -5.12 -27.11
N GLY A 147 11.87 -5.86 -26.31
CA GLY A 147 11.39 -7.04 -25.60
C GLY A 147 10.25 -6.71 -24.64
N MET A 148 10.37 -5.64 -23.87
CA MET A 148 9.32 -5.19 -22.96
C MET A 148 8.04 -4.76 -23.69
N ALA A 149 8.15 -4.09 -24.82
CA ALA A 149 6.99 -3.66 -25.61
C ALA A 149 6.30 -4.82 -26.34
N ALA A 150 7.09 -5.79 -26.83
CA ALA A 150 6.59 -6.88 -27.69
C ALA A 150 6.21 -8.15 -26.91
N PHE A 151 6.58 -8.27 -25.63
CA PHE A 151 6.33 -9.49 -24.83
C PHE A 151 4.84 -9.82 -24.70
N ARG A 152 3.98 -8.79 -24.68
CA ARG A 152 2.53 -8.90 -24.76
C ARG A 152 2.00 -7.94 -25.81
N VAL A 153 1.02 -8.39 -26.60
CA VAL A 153 0.41 -7.59 -27.68
C VAL A 153 -0.25 -6.32 -27.12
N ASP A 154 -0.80 -6.42 -25.90
CA ASP A 154 -1.49 -5.39 -25.15
C ASP A 154 -0.62 -4.82 -24.02
N SER A 155 0.68 -4.61 -24.27
CA SER A 155 1.63 -4.16 -23.25
C SER A 155 1.36 -2.75 -22.70
N HIS A 156 0.51 -1.97 -23.35
CA HIS A 156 0.24 -0.54 -23.03
C HIS A 156 1.49 0.36 -22.96
N VAL A 157 2.67 -0.15 -23.31
CA VAL A 157 3.92 0.62 -23.27
C VAL A 157 3.96 1.63 -24.41
N VAL A 158 4.01 2.92 -24.07
CA VAL A 158 4.00 4.04 -25.04
C VAL A 158 5.33 4.77 -25.11
N GLY A 159 6.20 4.64 -24.12
CA GLY A 159 7.47 5.36 -24.08
C GLY A 159 8.40 4.87 -22.98
N PHE A 160 9.55 5.51 -22.88
CA PHE A 160 10.56 5.18 -21.90
C PHE A 160 11.34 6.40 -21.37
N ILE A 161 11.85 6.27 -20.15
CA ILE A 161 12.82 7.15 -19.51
C ILE A 161 14.03 6.29 -19.16
N ILE A 162 15.23 6.73 -19.54
CA ILE A 162 16.47 6.05 -19.16
C ILE A 162 17.04 6.66 -17.88
N ASN A 163 17.04 5.90 -16.82
CA ASN A 163 17.56 6.30 -15.52
C ASN A 163 19.06 6.01 -15.37
N ARG A 164 19.76 6.76 -14.56
CA ARG A 164 21.20 6.59 -14.27
C ARG A 164 22.07 6.65 -15.51
N ILE A 165 21.77 7.56 -16.43
CA ILE A 165 22.54 7.79 -17.66
C ILE A 165 22.90 9.27 -17.80
N LYS A 166 24.08 9.55 -18.37
CA LYS A 166 24.48 10.93 -18.67
C LYS A 166 23.63 11.46 -19.83
N PRO A 167 23.14 12.71 -19.77
CA PRO A 167 22.30 13.29 -20.84
C PRO A 167 22.96 13.23 -22.23
N MET A 168 24.28 13.45 -22.32
CA MET A 168 25.02 13.34 -23.59
C MET A 168 24.96 11.93 -24.20
N VAL A 169 25.02 10.88 -23.38
CA VAL A 169 24.89 9.49 -23.84
C VAL A 169 23.45 9.18 -24.28
N TYR A 170 22.46 9.67 -23.53
CA TYR A 170 21.06 9.58 -23.92
C TYR A 170 20.81 10.21 -25.28
N GLU A 171 21.24 11.46 -25.48
CA GLU A 171 21.06 12.16 -26.75
C GLU A 171 21.72 11.42 -27.95
N HIS A 172 22.86 10.77 -27.70
CA HIS A 172 23.55 10.01 -28.75
C HIS A 172 22.75 8.74 -29.18
N PHE A 173 22.08 8.07 -28.23
CA PHE A 173 21.42 6.78 -28.50
C PHE A 173 19.90 6.88 -28.68
N LYS A 174 19.22 7.93 -28.21
CA LYS A 174 17.76 7.99 -28.16
C LYS A 174 17.07 7.65 -29.48
N GLY A 175 17.56 8.18 -30.61
CA GLY A 175 16.97 7.92 -31.92
C GLY A 175 17.13 6.46 -32.38
N ALA A 176 18.23 5.80 -31.99
CA ALA A 176 18.40 4.36 -32.25
C ALA A 176 17.46 3.50 -31.40
N TRP A 177 17.26 3.86 -30.14
CA TRP A 177 16.32 3.18 -29.24
C TRP A 177 14.87 3.34 -29.71
N GLU A 178 14.45 4.57 -30.06
CA GLU A 178 13.11 4.83 -30.62
C GLU A 178 12.85 4.01 -31.89
N LYS A 179 13.81 4.05 -32.84
CA LYS A 179 13.68 3.31 -34.11
C LYS A 179 13.56 1.80 -33.89
N ALA A 180 14.33 1.25 -32.96
CA ALA A 180 14.34 -0.19 -32.72
C ALA A 180 13.12 -0.67 -31.94
N SER A 181 12.64 0.09 -30.94
CA SER A 181 11.55 -0.30 -30.06
C SER A 181 10.17 0.18 -30.53
N GLY A 182 10.10 1.20 -31.37
CA GLY A 182 8.86 1.89 -31.72
C GLY A 182 8.28 2.74 -30.57
N LEU A 183 8.99 2.86 -29.44
CA LEU A 183 8.56 3.59 -28.27
C LEU A 183 9.10 5.03 -28.28
N LYS A 184 8.37 5.95 -27.65
CA LYS A 184 8.79 7.35 -27.53
C LYS A 184 9.85 7.53 -26.45
N ALA A 185 10.95 8.21 -26.76
CA ALA A 185 11.98 8.58 -25.81
C ALA A 185 11.53 9.83 -25.04
N LEU A 186 11.10 9.66 -23.79
CA LEU A 186 10.50 10.70 -22.94
C LEU A 186 11.51 11.38 -21.99
N GLY A 187 12.78 10.99 -22.07
CA GLY A 187 13.84 11.64 -21.34
C GLY A 187 14.81 10.70 -20.64
N CYS A 188 15.71 11.31 -19.88
CA CYS A 188 16.67 10.59 -19.07
C CYS A 188 16.78 11.21 -17.69
N PHE A 189 17.32 10.44 -16.74
CA PHE A 189 17.61 10.90 -15.40
C PHE A 189 19.05 10.51 -15.04
N PRO A 190 19.94 11.46 -14.75
CA PRO A 190 21.31 11.14 -14.39
C PRO A 190 21.37 10.55 -12.97
N ASP A 191 22.50 9.91 -12.65
CA ASP A 191 22.76 9.49 -11.29
C ASP A 191 22.94 10.71 -10.38
N MET A 192 22.24 10.75 -9.26
CA MET A 192 22.26 11.83 -8.28
C MET A 192 22.57 11.28 -6.88
N PRO A 193 23.84 10.98 -6.57
CA PRO A 193 24.22 10.34 -5.31
C PRO A 193 23.79 11.11 -4.06
N GLY A 194 23.75 12.44 -4.13
CA GLY A 194 23.30 13.32 -3.04
C GLY A 194 21.79 13.27 -2.78
N CYS A 195 21.02 12.69 -3.69
CA CYS A 195 19.55 12.61 -3.60
C CYS A 195 19.05 11.18 -3.42
N THR A 196 19.91 10.27 -2.96
CA THR A 196 19.49 8.90 -2.62
C THR A 196 18.76 8.89 -1.27
N PHE A 197 17.71 8.11 -1.18
CA PHE A 197 16.98 7.83 0.06
C PHE A 197 16.72 6.34 0.19
N SER A 198 16.81 5.84 1.43
CA SER A 198 16.57 4.44 1.72
C SER A 198 15.07 4.19 1.85
N SER A 199 14.53 3.27 1.06
CA SER A 199 13.10 2.91 1.10
C SER A 199 12.66 2.35 2.46
N ARG A 200 13.57 1.74 3.22
CA ARG A 200 13.21 1.05 4.49
C ARG A 200 12.75 1.98 5.62
N HIS A 201 13.03 3.28 5.55
CA HIS A 201 12.73 4.23 6.63
C HIS A 201 11.87 5.41 6.19
N LEU A 202 11.38 5.42 4.95
CA LEU A 202 10.61 6.56 4.40
C LEU A 202 9.30 6.87 5.14
N GLY A 203 8.76 5.88 5.87
CA GLY A 203 7.57 6.07 6.70
C GLY A 203 7.84 6.61 8.12
N LEU A 204 9.12 6.59 8.57
CA LEU A 204 9.53 6.87 9.96
C LEU A 204 10.39 8.13 10.08
N VAL A 205 10.28 9.06 9.13
CA VAL A 205 11.13 10.24 9.08
C VAL A 205 10.76 11.27 10.16
N THR A 206 11.76 11.82 10.82
CA THR A 206 11.64 12.94 11.77
C THR A 206 11.37 14.27 11.03
N ALA A 207 11.03 15.33 11.77
CA ALA A 207 10.81 16.65 11.16
C ALA A 207 12.08 17.20 10.46
N ASP A 208 13.25 16.97 11.06
CA ASP A 208 14.53 17.41 10.46
C ASP A 208 14.87 16.60 9.20
N GLU A 209 14.64 15.29 9.21
CA GLU A 209 14.79 14.45 8.03
C GLU A 209 13.81 14.83 6.93
N ILE A 210 12.58 15.27 7.26
CA ILE A 210 11.62 15.76 6.27
C ILE A 210 12.17 16.99 5.54
N THR A 211 12.80 17.93 6.25
CA THR A 211 13.39 19.13 5.63
C THR A 211 14.52 18.79 4.66
N ASP A 212 15.42 17.87 5.02
CA ASP A 212 16.48 17.36 4.14
C ASP A 212 15.88 16.64 2.92
N LEU A 213 14.86 15.84 3.11
CA LEU A 213 14.15 15.15 2.02
C LEU A 213 13.45 16.12 1.07
N GLN A 214 12.83 17.19 1.57
CA GLN A 214 12.22 18.22 0.72
C GLN A 214 13.26 18.92 -0.15
N GLY A 215 14.45 19.24 0.40
CA GLY A 215 15.57 19.77 -0.37
C GLY A 215 16.03 18.81 -1.47
N LYS A 216 16.11 17.51 -1.17
CA LYS A 216 16.42 16.47 -2.17
C LYS A 216 15.32 16.36 -3.23
N MET A 217 14.05 16.43 -2.84
CA MET A 217 12.92 16.39 -3.81
C MET A 217 12.96 17.59 -4.75
N ALA A 218 13.22 18.80 -4.26
CA ALA A 218 13.38 19.99 -5.10
C ALA A 218 14.54 19.83 -6.10
N ALA A 219 15.68 19.26 -5.66
CA ALA A 219 16.80 18.99 -6.56
C ALA A 219 16.46 17.95 -7.64
N LEU A 220 15.73 16.88 -7.27
CA LEU A 220 15.25 15.86 -8.21
C LEU A 220 14.24 16.45 -9.21
N ALA A 221 13.31 17.28 -8.76
CA ALA A 221 12.34 17.96 -9.60
C ALA A 221 13.03 18.89 -10.61
N ALA A 222 13.97 19.73 -10.14
CA ALA A 222 14.75 20.59 -11.02
C ALA A 222 15.57 19.81 -12.06
N GLN A 223 16.01 18.59 -11.73
CA GLN A 223 16.66 17.70 -12.69
C GLN A 223 15.66 17.12 -13.69
N ALA A 224 14.48 16.70 -13.23
CA ALA A 224 13.42 16.19 -14.09
C ALA A 224 13.01 17.23 -15.15
N GLU A 225 12.83 18.50 -14.72
CA GLU A 225 12.53 19.62 -15.64
C GLU A 225 13.57 19.80 -16.75
N LYS A 226 14.83 19.50 -16.48
CA LYS A 226 15.92 19.64 -17.45
C LYS A 226 16.02 18.50 -18.46
N THR A 227 15.62 17.29 -18.06
CA THR A 227 15.98 16.08 -18.81
C THR A 227 14.82 15.14 -19.10
N ILE A 228 13.63 15.39 -18.57
CA ILE A 228 12.41 14.66 -18.88
C ILE A 228 11.45 15.56 -19.63
N ALA A 229 10.85 15.07 -20.71
CA ALA A 229 9.83 15.76 -21.50
C ALA A 229 8.46 15.70 -20.78
N ILE A 230 8.31 16.45 -19.66
CA ILE A 230 7.13 16.38 -18.80
C ILE A 230 5.84 16.70 -19.58
N ASP A 231 5.86 17.66 -20.49
CA ASP A 231 4.67 18.00 -21.29
C ASP A 231 4.23 16.85 -22.20
N GLU A 232 5.19 16.07 -22.71
CA GLU A 232 4.90 14.89 -23.51
C GLU A 232 4.40 13.73 -22.64
N LEU A 233 4.91 13.58 -21.41
CA LEU A 233 4.35 12.65 -20.42
C LEU A 233 2.87 12.97 -20.11
N LEU A 234 2.58 14.25 -19.89
CA LEU A 234 1.20 14.72 -19.67
C LEU A 234 0.33 14.51 -20.92
N ALA A 235 0.88 14.68 -22.13
CA ALA A 235 0.16 14.35 -23.35
C ALA A 235 -0.15 12.85 -23.46
N CYS A 236 0.78 11.96 -23.09
CA CYS A 236 0.54 10.53 -22.99
C CYS A 236 -0.54 10.20 -21.93
N ALA A 237 -0.50 10.84 -20.78
CA ALA A 237 -1.48 10.64 -19.72
C ALA A 237 -2.92 11.02 -20.16
N ARG A 238 -3.06 12.08 -20.95
CA ARG A 238 -4.35 12.52 -21.50
C ARG A 238 -4.92 11.60 -22.59
N GLN A 239 -4.12 10.71 -23.16
CA GLN A 239 -4.58 9.69 -24.12
C GLN A 239 -5.20 8.47 -23.45
N ALA A 240 -5.12 8.36 -22.12
CA ALA A 240 -5.75 7.27 -21.39
C ALA A 240 -7.26 7.26 -21.66
N ALA A 241 -7.80 6.09 -21.97
CA ALA A 241 -9.23 5.93 -22.24
C ALA A 241 -10.09 6.34 -21.02
N PRO A 242 -11.28 6.94 -21.22
CA PRO A 242 -12.17 7.26 -20.12
C PRO A 242 -12.50 6.02 -19.29
N LEU A 243 -12.47 6.14 -17.97
CA LEU A 243 -12.82 5.05 -17.06
C LEU A 243 -14.34 4.96 -16.89
N THR A 244 -14.86 3.75 -16.99
CA THR A 244 -16.24 3.44 -16.62
C THR A 244 -16.26 2.83 -15.23
N GLY A 245 -17.03 3.41 -14.30
CA GLY A 245 -17.32 2.81 -13.00
C GLY A 245 -18.27 1.62 -13.20
N SER A 246 -17.81 0.42 -12.89
CA SER A 246 -18.72 -0.71 -12.70
C SER A 246 -19.19 -0.63 -11.26
N GLY A 247 -20.35 -0.07 -10.99
CA GLY A 247 -20.82 0.17 -9.62
C GLY A 247 -20.38 -0.95 -8.65
N SER A 248 -19.59 -0.58 -7.65
CA SER A 248 -19.25 -1.52 -6.58
C SER A 248 -20.52 -2.11 -5.98
N PRO A 249 -20.48 -3.37 -5.50
CA PRO A 249 -21.63 -3.96 -4.79
C PRO A 249 -22.15 -2.98 -3.76
N ALA A 250 -23.48 -2.83 -3.70
CA ALA A 250 -24.10 -1.90 -2.77
C ALA A 250 -23.58 -2.16 -1.36
N PHE A 251 -22.90 -1.20 -0.81
CA PHE A 251 -22.42 -1.23 0.56
C PHE A 251 -23.57 -0.71 1.44
N HIS A 252 -24.04 -1.55 2.35
CA HIS A 252 -25.13 -1.21 3.25
C HIS A 252 -24.55 -0.91 4.65
N PRO A 253 -24.25 0.35 4.98
CA PRO A 253 -23.75 0.70 6.30
C PRO A 253 -24.85 0.51 7.36
N HIS A 254 -24.44 0.21 8.58
CA HIS A 254 -25.34 0.25 9.74
C HIS A 254 -25.84 1.70 9.95
N PRO A 255 -27.12 1.94 10.32
CA PRO A 255 -27.65 3.29 10.52
C PRO A 255 -27.01 4.03 11.72
N GLY A 256 -26.43 3.32 12.68
CA GLY A 256 -25.73 3.87 13.82
C GLY A 256 -24.29 4.31 13.51
N ARG A 257 -23.66 4.96 14.49
CA ARG A 257 -22.24 5.35 14.42
C ARG A 257 -21.49 4.91 15.67
N ALA A 258 -20.23 4.51 15.46
CA ALA A 258 -19.31 4.12 16.54
C ALA A 258 -17.97 4.88 16.43
N VAL A 259 -17.38 5.21 17.56
CA VAL A 259 -16.03 5.77 17.63
C VAL A 259 -15.01 4.65 17.56
N LEU A 260 -14.17 4.68 16.55
CA LEU A 260 -13.10 3.70 16.33
C LEU A 260 -11.74 4.36 16.61
N ALA A 261 -11.06 3.89 17.66
CA ALA A 261 -9.71 4.33 17.98
C ALA A 261 -8.70 3.62 17.08
N ILE A 262 -7.86 4.40 16.38
CA ILE A 262 -6.83 3.92 15.47
C ILE A 262 -5.46 4.25 16.06
N ALA A 263 -4.63 3.25 16.34
CA ALA A 263 -3.25 3.47 16.76
C ALA A 263 -2.44 4.07 15.60
N ARG A 264 -1.92 5.28 15.73
CA ARG A 264 -1.19 5.95 14.65
C ARG A 264 -0.05 6.81 15.20
N ASP A 265 1.16 6.28 15.09
CA ASP A 265 2.42 6.94 15.42
C ASP A 265 3.57 6.31 14.63
N GLU A 266 4.81 6.52 15.05
CA GLU A 266 6.01 5.99 14.38
C GLU A 266 6.11 4.46 14.48
N ALA A 267 5.51 3.85 15.51
CA ALA A 267 5.49 2.40 15.69
C ALA A 267 4.34 1.72 14.94
N PHE A 268 3.21 2.43 14.73
CA PHE A 268 1.99 1.91 14.13
C PHE A 268 1.54 2.82 12.99
N CYS A 269 2.05 2.58 11.78
CA CYS A 269 1.85 3.49 10.65
C CYS A 269 1.34 2.80 9.38
N PHE A 270 1.17 1.48 9.35
CA PHE A 270 0.76 0.75 8.17
C PHE A 270 -0.76 0.65 8.07
N TYR A 271 -1.35 1.58 7.33
CA TYR A 271 -2.77 1.64 7.02
C TYR A 271 -2.98 1.94 5.54
N TYR A 272 -3.91 1.24 4.91
CA TYR A 272 -4.44 1.64 3.61
C TYR A 272 -5.48 2.74 3.83
N GLU A 273 -5.29 3.91 3.22
CA GLU A 273 -6.22 5.04 3.38
C GLU A 273 -7.63 4.68 2.89
N ASP A 274 -7.73 3.91 1.80
CA ASP A 274 -9.03 3.43 1.32
C ASP A 274 -9.70 2.48 2.32
N SER A 275 -8.93 1.67 3.06
CA SER A 275 -9.49 0.82 4.13
C SER A 275 -10.06 1.66 5.28
N LEU A 276 -9.39 2.75 5.67
CA LEU A 276 -9.92 3.69 6.66
C LEU A 276 -11.20 4.37 6.16
N GLN A 277 -11.25 4.77 4.89
CA GLN A 277 -12.44 5.33 4.26
C GLN A 277 -13.61 4.33 4.23
N VAL A 278 -13.35 3.05 3.97
CA VAL A 278 -14.39 2.01 4.01
C VAL A 278 -14.96 1.86 5.42
N LEU A 279 -14.15 1.93 6.48
CA LEU A 279 -14.63 1.94 7.86
C LEU A 279 -15.50 3.17 8.15
N GLN A 280 -15.10 4.36 7.68
CA GLN A 280 -15.92 5.57 7.82
C GLN A 280 -17.26 5.45 7.07
N GLN A 281 -17.24 4.89 5.86
CA GLN A 281 -18.47 4.61 5.08
C GLN A 281 -19.36 3.59 5.80
N ALA A 282 -18.78 2.65 6.57
CA ALA A 282 -19.50 1.70 7.39
C ALA A 282 -20.18 2.33 8.63
N GLY A 283 -19.84 3.57 8.98
CA GLY A 283 -20.39 4.27 10.15
C GLY A 283 -19.37 4.51 11.27
N ALA A 284 -18.06 4.32 11.02
CA ALA A 284 -17.03 4.63 12.01
C ALA A 284 -16.67 6.12 12.01
N ASP A 285 -16.57 6.73 13.20
CA ASP A 285 -15.91 7.99 13.46
C ASP A 285 -14.49 7.69 13.94
N LEU A 286 -13.47 8.00 13.12
CA LEU A 286 -12.09 7.64 13.42
C LEU A 286 -11.45 8.64 14.37
N VAL A 287 -10.87 8.14 15.47
CA VAL A 287 -10.06 8.91 16.43
C VAL A 287 -8.67 8.28 16.49
N PHE A 288 -7.65 9.08 16.19
CA PHE A 288 -6.27 8.61 16.22
C PHE A 288 -5.65 8.80 17.60
N PHE A 289 -4.86 7.83 18.04
CA PHE A 289 -4.09 7.90 19.30
C PHE A 289 -2.70 7.30 19.09
N SER A 290 -1.77 7.67 19.95
CA SER A 290 -0.39 7.19 19.89
C SER A 290 -0.08 6.25 21.05
N PRO A 291 0.13 4.95 20.82
CA PRO A 291 0.67 4.07 21.85
C PRO A 291 2.02 4.49 22.42
N LEU A 292 2.82 5.26 21.66
CA LEU A 292 4.12 5.78 22.11
C LEU A 292 3.99 7.01 23.01
N HIS A 293 3.08 7.95 22.67
CA HIS A 293 3.10 9.31 23.24
C HIS A 293 1.91 9.62 24.13
N ASP A 294 0.77 8.93 23.94
CA ASP A 294 -0.42 9.14 24.76
C ASP A 294 -0.37 8.26 26.03
N GLY A 295 -0.97 8.75 27.11
CA GLY A 295 -1.00 8.02 28.39
C GLY A 295 -2.11 6.97 28.46
N GLU A 296 -3.20 7.11 27.71
CA GLU A 296 -4.37 6.24 27.78
C GLU A 296 -5.08 6.13 26.43
N LEU A 297 -5.82 5.04 26.25
CA LEU A 297 -6.73 4.86 25.13
C LEU A 297 -7.86 5.90 25.20
N PRO A 298 -8.16 6.64 24.13
CA PRO A 298 -9.30 7.56 24.12
C PRO A 298 -10.61 6.79 24.26
N PRO A 299 -11.70 7.43 24.71
CA PRO A 299 -13.02 6.83 24.73
C PRO A 299 -13.40 6.34 23.32
N CYS A 300 -13.75 5.06 23.19
CA CYS A 300 -14.05 4.44 21.90
C CYS A 300 -14.97 3.22 22.06
N ASP A 301 -15.61 2.87 20.95
CA ASP A 301 -16.50 1.72 20.81
C ASP A 301 -15.81 0.53 20.13
N GLY A 302 -14.62 0.76 19.51
CA GLY A 302 -13.79 -0.24 18.88
C GLY A 302 -12.35 0.21 18.75
N LEU A 303 -11.42 -0.72 18.47
CA LEU A 303 -9.99 -0.53 18.40
C LEU A 303 -9.40 -1.13 17.11
N TYR A 304 -8.53 -0.39 16.43
CA TYR A 304 -7.73 -0.91 15.33
C TYR A 304 -6.24 -0.58 15.54
N LEU A 305 -5.43 -1.61 15.74
CA LEU A 305 -3.98 -1.56 15.80
C LEU A 305 -3.42 -2.11 14.48
N GLY A 306 -2.97 -1.24 13.59
CA GLY A 306 -2.37 -1.62 12.33
C GLY A 306 -0.92 -2.10 12.47
N GLY A 307 -0.31 -2.40 11.33
CA GLY A 307 1.11 -2.74 11.28
C GLY A 307 2.04 -1.55 11.47
N GLY A 308 3.33 -1.82 11.42
CA GLY A 308 4.40 -0.85 11.58
C GLY A 308 5.68 -1.52 12.03
N TYR A 309 6.45 -0.79 12.84
CA TYR A 309 7.74 -1.23 13.36
C TYR A 309 7.82 -1.13 14.91
N PRO A 310 6.91 -1.78 15.67
CA PRO A 310 6.91 -1.66 17.13
C PRO A 310 8.20 -2.18 17.76
N GLU A 311 8.91 -3.10 17.10
CA GLU A 311 10.20 -3.63 17.56
C GLU A 311 11.29 -2.57 17.64
N LEU A 312 11.24 -1.53 16.80
CA LEU A 312 12.19 -0.40 16.85
C LEU A 312 11.95 0.49 18.06
N TYR A 313 10.74 0.47 18.61
CA TYR A 313 10.28 1.27 19.73
C TYR A 313 9.98 0.43 20.98
N ALA A 314 10.49 -0.80 21.04
CA ALA A 314 10.15 -1.76 22.10
C ALA A 314 10.36 -1.22 23.51
N GLN A 315 11.44 -0.48 23.75
CA GLN A 315 11.71 0.14 25.04
C GLN A 315 10.65 1.20 25.41
N ALA A 316 10.34 2.12 24.48
CA ALA A 316 9.39 3.20 24.74
C ALA A 316 7.98 2.64 24.95
N LEU A 317 7.54 1.72 24.12
CA LEU A 317 6.24 1.02 24.26
C LEU A 317 6.17 0.25 25.59
N SER A 318 7.25 -0.40 25.99
CA SER A 318 7.34 -1.12 27.26
C SER A 318 7.27 -0.18 28.47
N GLN A 319 7.88 1.00 28.39
CA GLN A 319 7.87 2.01 29.47
C GLN A 319 6.51 2.71 29.62
N ASN A 320 5.69 2.77 28.59
CA ASN A 320 4.35 3.36 28.64
C ASN A 320 3.35 2.40 29.32
N ALA A 321 3.54 2.19 30.63
CA ALA A 321 2.74 1.25 31.42
C ALA A 321 1.26 1.64 31.50
N SER A 322 0.94 2.95 31.53
CA SER A 322 -0.44 3.44 31.59
C SER A 322 -1.22 3.10 30.31
N MET A 323 -0.63 3.33 29.13
CA MET A 323 -1.25 2.95 27.86
C MET A 323 -1.44 1.43 27.75
N ARG A 324 -0.42 0.64 28.09
CA ARG A 324 -0.53 -0.83 28.08
C ARG A 324 -1.64 -1.33 29.00
N ALA A 325 -1.76 -0.76 30.20
CA ALA A 325 -2.82 -1.10 31.14
C ALA A 325 -4.21 -0.66 30.63
N SER A 326 -4.29 0.49 29.95
CA SER A 326 -5.53 0.99 29.36
C SER A 326 -6.01 0.08 28.23
N LEU A 327 -5.12 -0.29 27.30
CA LEU A 327 -5.41 -1.26 26.23
C LEU A 327 -5.82 -2.62 26.79
N ARG A 328 -5.10 -3.12 27.79
CA ARG A 328 -5.40 -4.40 28.43
C ARG A 328 -6.82 -4.40 29.03
N ARG A 329 -7.19 -3.37 29.82
CA ARG A 329 -8.54 -3.25 30.40
C ARG A 329 -9.64 -3.21 29.34
N ALA A 330 -9.39 -2.48 28.22
CA ALA A 330 -10.36 -2.40 27.14
C ALA A 330 -10.60 -3.77 26.46
N LEU A 331 -9.53 -4.51 26.21
CA LEU A 331 -9.62 -5.86 25.61
C LEU A 331 -10.21 -6.88 26.57
N ASP A 332 -9.89 -6.84 27.86
CA ASP A 332 -10.53 -7.67 28.90
C ASP A 332 -12.03 -7.37 29.04
N ALA A 333 -12.44 -6.11 28.76
CA ALA A 333 -13.84 -5.70 28.66
C ALA A 333 -14.49 -6.01 27.29
N ARG A 334 -13.85 -6.86 26.48
CA ARG A 334 -14.33 -7.33 25.17
C ARG A 334 -14.60 -6.20 24.16
N LEU A 335 -13.77 -5.15 24.17
CA LEU A 335 -13.81 -4.10 23.14
C LEU A 335 -13.54 -4.75 21.76
N PRO A 336 -14.42 -4.56 20.74
CA PRO A 336 -14.15 -5.05 19.40
C PRO A 336 -12.79 -4.54 18.90
N CYS A 337 -11.91 -5.45 18.46
CA CYS A 337 -10.54 -5.12 18.15
C CYS A 337 -10.04 -5.82 16.89
N ILE A 338 -9.39 -5.06 16.02
CA ILE A 338 -8.55 -5.55 14.92
C ILE A 338 -7.09 -5.29 15.29
N ALA A 339 -6.21 -6.29 15.12
CA ALA A 339 -4.78 -6.15 15.32
C ALA A 339 -4.00 -6.82 14.19
N GLU A 340 -3.32 -6.05 13.35
CA GLU A 340 -2.54 -6.55 12.22
C GLU A 340 -1.04 -6.42 12.47
N CYS A 341 -0.28 -7.49 12.17
CA CYS A 341 1.19 -7.50 12.15
C CYS A 341 1.81 -6.86 13.39
N GLY A 342 2.35 -5.65 13.31
CA GLY A 342 2.91 -4.92 14.45
C GLY A 342 1.92 -4.69 15.59
N GLY A 343 0.65 -4.41 15.26
CA GLY A 343 -0.43 -4.30 16.25
C GLY A 343 -0.69 -5.61 16.97
N PHE A 344 -0.72 -6.73 16.24
CA PHE A 344 -0.84 -8.06 16.82
C PHE A 344 0.37 -8.41 17.71
N MET A 345 1.59 -8.08 17.26
CA MET A 345 2.80 -8.25 18.07
C MET A 345 2.66 -7.53 19.42
N TYR A 346 2.26 -6.25 19.41
CA TYR A 346 2.19 -5.43 20.62
C TYR A 346 1.16 -5.93 21.64
N LEU A 347 0.14 -6.65 21.20
CA LEU A 347 -0.86 -7.23 22.11
C LEU A 347 -0.38 -8.48 22.86
N HIS A 348 0.75 -9.08 22.49
CA HIS A 348 1.33 -10.21 23.23
C HIS A 348 1.81 -9.82 24.64
N GLN A 349 2.20 -10.82 25.42
CA GLN A 349 2.72 -10.63 26.79
C GLN A 349 4.06 -9.90 26.77
N ALA A 350 4.93 -10.22 25.81
CA ALA A 350 6.25 -9.66 25.70
C ALA A 350 6.81 -9.74 24.27
N PHE A 351 7.82 -8.93 24.03
CA PHE A 351 8.67 -8.98 22.85
C PHE A 351 10.11 -9.32 23.25
N ARG A 352 10.72 -10.26 22.54
CA ARG A 352 12.12 -10.64 22.68
C ARG A 352 12.94 -10.06 21.53
N ASP A 353 13.87 -9.17 21.87
CA ASP A 353 14.70 -8.52 20.85
C ASP A 353 15.88 -9.41 20.41
N SER A 354 16.67 -8.94 19.45
CA SER A 354 17.84 -9.65 18.92
C SER A 354 18.98 -9.83 19.92
N GLN A 355 18.94 -9.18 21.08
CA GLN A 355 19.89 -9.32 22.19
C GLN A 355 19.32 -10.19 23.32
N ASP A 356 18.24 -10.92 23.07
CA ASP A 356 17.53 -11.76 24.04
C ASP A 356 16.93 -11.00 25.23
N ARG A 357 16.76 -9.67 25.11
CA ARG A 357 16.08 -8.87 26.14
C ARG A 357 14.58 -8.98 25.96
N LEU A 358 13.89 -9.13 27.09
CA LEU A 358 12.43 -9.26 27.13
C LEU A 358 11.80 -7.91 27.49
N TRP A 359 10.94 -7.42 26.60
CA TRP A 359 10.19 -6.18 26.75
C TRP A 359 8.72 -6.50 27.03
N PRO A 360 8.18 -6.14 28.22
CA PRO A 360 6.75 -6.37 28.50
C PRO A 360 5.88 -5.50 27.59
N TRP A 361 4.89 -6.14 26.96
CA TRP A 361 3.91 -5.51 26.10
C TRP A 361 2.51 -5.56 26.73
N VAL A 362 1.40 -5.41 25.95
CA VAL A 362 0.04 -5.28 26.49
C VAL A 362 -0.41 -6.51 27.25
N GLY A 363 -0.04 -7.69 26.81
CA GLY A 363 -0.34 -8.96 27.47
C GLY A 363 -1.76 -9.47 27.27
N ALA A 364 -2.52 -8.93 26.32
CA ALA A 364 -3.86 -9.41 26.01
C ALA A 364 -3.86 -10.71 25.19
N VAL A 365 -2.82 -10.94 24.41
CA VAL A 365 -2.56 -12.17 23.66
C VAL A 365 -1.50 -12.99 24.40
N PRO A 366 -1.72 -14.29 24.66
CA PRO A 366 -0.72 -15.15 25.28
C PRO A 366 0.55 -15.30 24.44
N GLY A 367 1.67 -15.56 25.11
CA GLY A 367 2.94 -15.84 24.45
C GLY A 367 3.81 -14.61 24.18
N GLU A 368 4.87 -14.84 23.43
CA GLU A 368 5.90 -13.84 23.11
C GLU A 368 6.05 -13.69 21.61
N THR A 369 6.42 -12.50 21.18
CA THR A 369 6.90 -12.24 19.82
C THR A 369 8.41 -12.02 19.82
N PHE A 370 9.07 -12.30 18.70
CA PHE A 370 10.51 -12.20 18.57
C PHE A 370 10.94 -11.93 17.13
N MET A 371 12.13 -11.32 16.97
CA MET A 371 12.72 -11.11 15.64
C MET A 371 13.34 -12.40 15.11
N THR A 372 13.25 -12.61 13.81
CA THR A 372 13.87 -13.74 13.11
C THR A 372 15.04 -13.28 12.25
N SER A 373 16.03 -14.14 12.04
CA SER A 373 17.22 -13.84 11.22
C SER A 373 16.94 -13.74 9.72
N SER A 374 15.77 -14.16 9.27
CA SER A 374 15.35 -14.15 7.87
C SER A 374 13.87 -13.81 7.76
N LEU A 375 13.46 -13.38 6.56
CA LEU A 375 12.05 -13.14 6.24
C LEU A 375 11.23 -14.41 6.49
N LYS A 376 10.26 -14.33 7.40
CA LYS A 376 9.51 -15.50 7.86
C LYS A 376 8.43 -15.89 6.88
N ARG A 377 7.59 -14.94 6.51
CA ARG A 377 6.53 -15.09 5.52
C ARG A 377 6.49 -13.88 4.62
N PHE A 378 6.21 -14.11 3.35
CA PHE A 378 6.24 -13.07 2.34
C PHE A 378 5.21 -13.33 1.25
N GLY A 379 4.46 -12.28 0.90
CA GLY A 379 3.64 -12.14 -0.29
C GLY A 379 2.18 -12.51 -0.06
N TYR A 380 1.46 -12.65 -1.15
CA TYR A 380 0.02 -12.84 -1.15
C TYR A 380 -0.42 -14.19 -0.63
N VAL A 381 -1.53 -14.17 0.11
CA VAL A 381 -2.23 -15.34 0.65
C VAL A 381 -3.74 -15.18 0.48
N THR A 382 -4.44 -16.30 0.42
CA THR A 382 -5.89 -16.35 0.63
C THR A 382 -6.11 -16.93 2.03
N LEU A 383 -6.77 -16.16 2.89
CA LEU A 383 -7.17 -16.58 4.22
C LEU A 383 -8.53 -17.26 4.15
N LYS A 384 -8.70 -18.38 4.83
CA LYS A 384 -9.98 -19.07 5.00
C LYS A 384 -10.29 -19.17 6.48
N ALA A 385 -11.46 -18.70 6.88
CA ALA A 385 -11.93 -18.80 8.25
C ALA A 385 -12.28 -20.27 8.61
N GLU A 386 -11.79 -20.75 9.75
CA GLU A 386 -12.07 -22.11 10.26
C GLU A 386 -13.29 -22.13 11.19
N LYS A 387 -13.71 -20.96 11.69
CA LYS A 387 -14.89 -20.80 12.55
C LYS A 387 -15.53 -19.42 12.37
N ASP A 388 -16.75 -19.27 12.86
CA ASP A 388 -17.44 -17.98 12.94
C ASP A 388 -16.65 -17.02 13.86
N ASN A 389 -16.58 -15.77 13.47
CA ASN A 389 -15.82 -14.74 14.19
C ASN A 389 -16.36 -13.33 13.92
N LEU A 390 -15.68 -12.32 14.47
CA LEU A 390 -16.02 -10.90 14.34
C LEU A 390 -16.29 -10.43 12.88
N PHE A 391 -15.56 -10.97 11.91
CA PHE A 391 -15.67 -10.55 10.51
C PHE A 391 -16.58 -11.41 9.66
N CYS A 392 -16.61 -12.75 9.91
CA CYS A 392 -17.14 -13.68 8.93
C CYS A 392 -17.59 -15.00 9.54
N CYS A 393 -18.24 -15.81 8.73
CA CYS A 393 -18.61 -17.19 9.06
C CYS A 393 -17.49 -18.16 8.65
N ALA A 394 -17.53 -19.35 9.24
CA ALA A 394 -16.65 -20.46 8.85
C ALA A 394 -16.74 -20.74 7.35
N GLY A 395 -15.58 -20.91 6.71
CA GLY A 395 -15.46 -21.15 5.28
C GLY A 395 -15.34 -19.89 4.42
N ASP A 396 -15.64 -18.69 4.94
CA ASP A 396 -15.42 -17.43 4.23
C ASP A 396 -13.95 -17.21 3.92
N THR A 397 -13.68 -16.55 2.80
CA THR A 397 -12.32 -16.27 2.35
C THR A 397 -12.08 -14.80 2.09
N VAL A 398 -10.83 -14.35 2.28
CA VAL A 398 -10.35 -13.03 1.91
C VAL A 398 -8.90 -13.11 1.43
N THR A 399 -8.53 -12.22 0.50
CA THR A 399 -7.15 -12.04 0.07
C THR A 399 -6.41 -11.13 1.03
N ALA A 400 -5.15 -11.46 1.31
CA ALA A 400 -4.31 -10.75 2.25
C ALA A 400 -2.85 -10.78 1.80
N HIS A 401 -2.00 -10.05 2.51
CA HIS A 401 -0.57 -10.02 2.29
C HIS A 401 0.19 -10.17 3.61
N GLU A 402 1.27 -10.94 3.61
CA GLU A 402 2.19 -11.04 4.74
C GLU A 402 3.60 -10.56 4.33
N PHE A 403 4.25 -9.78 5.20
CA PHE A 403 5.64 -9.39 5.05
C PHE A 403 6.22 -9.06 6.43
N HIS A 404 6.90 -10.02 7.08
CA HIS A 404 7.46 -9.80 8.41
C HIS A 404 8.74 -10.60 8.68
N TYR A 405 9.63 -9.99 9.45
CA TYR A 405 10.87 -10.57 9.97
C TYR A 405 10.74 -10.95 11.45
N SER A 406 9.53 -11.02 11.94
CA SER A 406 9.19 -11.45 13.30
C SER A 406 8.37 -12.72 13.27
N ASP A 407 8.21 -13.36 14.41
CA ASP A 407 7.31 -14.49 14.61
C ASP A 407 6.74 -14.43 16.03
N SER A 408 5.77 -15.30 16.33
CA SER A 408 5.20 -15.46 17.66
C SER A 408 5.30 -16.92 18.10
N THR A 409 5.30 -17.13 19.40
CA THR A 409 5.12 -18.47 19.99
C THR A 409 3.73 -19.06 19.71
N ASP A 410 2.75 -18.20 19.38
CA ASP A 410 1.42 -18.58 18.93
C ASP A 410 0.88 -17.59 17.89
N ASN A 411 0.76 -18.03 16.65
CA ASN A 411 0.25 -17.23 15.53
C ASN A 411 -1.28 -17.38 15.34
N GLY A 412 -1.95 -18.13 16.21
CA GLY A 412 -3.34 -18.48 16.05
C GLY A 412 -3.60 -19.61 15.06
N HIS A 413 -4.84 -20.09 15.07
CA HIS A 413 -5.27 -21.22 14.24
C HIS A 413 -6.74 -21.09 13.78
N ASP A 414 -7.31 -19.89 13.89
CA ASP A 414 -8.71 -19.63 13.55
C ASP A 414 -8.91 -19.33 12.07
N PHE A 415 -7.79 -19.16 11.34
CA PHE A 415 -7.74 -19.12 9.88
C PHE A 415 -6.62 -20.02 9.36
N THR A 416 -6.78 -20.45 8.10
CA THR A 416 -5.71 -21.06 7.31
C THR A 416 -5.32 -20.13 6.18
N ALA A 417 -4.04 -19.77 6.11
CA ALA A 417 -3.46 -19.00 5.02
C ALA A 417 -2.98 -19.95 3.91
N TYR A 418 -3.45 -19.75 2.70
CA TYR A 418 -3.03 -20.45 1.48
C TYR A 418 -2.16 -19.54 0.65
N LYS A 419 -0.88 -19.90 0.45
CA LYS A 419 0.08 -19.12 -0.31
C LYS A 419 -0.30 -19.05 -1.79
N ALA A 420 -0.48 -17.85 -2.32
CA ALA A 420 -0.77 -17.67 -3.74
C ALA A 420 0.36 -18.23 -4.61
N GLY A 421 -0.02 -18.94 -5.69
CA GLY A 421 0.93 -19.59 -6.61
C GLY A 421 1.70 -20.77 -6.02
N SER A 422 1.26 -21.36 -4.88
CA SER A 422 1.95 -22.45 -4.21
C SER A 422 0.96 -23.41 -3.52
N GLN A 423 1.42 -24.60 -3.15
CA GLN A 423 0.65 -25.56 -2.32
C GLN A 423 0.86 -25.33 -0.81
N ARG A 424 1.68 -24.36 -0.42
CA ARG A 424 1.98 -24.08 0.99
C ARG A 424 0.79 -23.43 1.66
N HIS A 425 0.49 -23.91 2.85
CA HIS A 425 -0.52 -23.33 3.74
C HIS A 425 -0.06 -23.44 5.20
N TRP A 426 -0.64 -22.61 6.07
CA TRP A 426 -0.34 -22.62 7.50
C TRP A 426 -1.50 -22.04 8.31
N PRO A 427 -1.68 -22.49 9.57
CA PRO A 427 -2.61 -21.84 10.47
C PRO A 427 -2.12 -20.45 10.86
N CYS A 428 -3.06 -19.52 11.06
CA CYS A 428 -2.78 -18.15 11.43
C CYS A 428 -4.03 -17.52 12.06
N ILE A 429 -3.86 -16.31 12.60
CA ILE A 429 -4.92 -15.46 13.15
C ILE A 429 -5.62 -16.09 14.34
N MET A 430 -5.71 -15.35 15.43
CA MET A 430 -6.59 -15.55 16.54
C MET A 430 -7.85 -14.73 16.33
N ALA A 431 -9.03 -15.37 16.39
CA ALA A 431 -10.30 -14.69 16.17
C ALA A 431 -11.40 -15.22 17.06
N ASN A 432 -12.28 -14.33 17.48
CA ASN A 432 -13.53 -14.65 18.18
C ASN A 432 -14.60 -13.60 17.83
N ASP A 433 -15.64 -13.47 18.61
CA ASP A 433 -16.76 -12.56 18.38
C ASP A 433 -16.45 -11.07 18.63
N HIS A 434 -15.30 -10.71 19.20
CA HIS A 434 -14.90 -9.33 19.48
C HIS A 434 -13.43 -9.04 19.13
N PHE A 435 -12.63 -10.03 18.77
CA PHE A 435 -11.21 -9.87 18.48
C PHE A 435 -10.82 -10.59 17.20
N ILE A 436 -9.96 -9.96 16.42
CA ILE A 436 -9.21 -10.59 15.35
C ILE A 436 -7.79 -10.04 15.31
N GLY A 437 -6.79 -10.90 15.39
CA GLY A 437 -5.39 -10.50 15.37
C GLY A 437 -4.49 -11.53 14.71
N GLY A 438 -3.53 -11.06 13.92
CA GLY A 438 -2.55 -11.88 13.21
C GLY A 438 -1.55 -11.08 12.39
N TYR A 439 -0.62 -11.78 11.74
CA TYR A 439 0.37 -11.14 10.86
C TYR A 439 -0.17 -10.70 9.49
N PRO A 440 -1.18 -11.38 8.89
CA PRO A 440 -1.72 -10.97 7.60
C PRO A 440 -2.34 -9.58 7.64
N HIS A 441 -2.15 -8.81 6.55
CA HIS A 441 -2.78 -7.53 6.31
C HIS A 441 -3.93 -7.70 5.32
N ILE A 442 -5.08 -7.11 5.61
CA ILE A 442 -6.30 -7.17 4.81
C ILE A 442 -6.59 -5.79 4.23
N HIS A 443 -7.08 -5.74 2.99
CA HIS A 443 -7.58 -4.51 2.38
C HIS A 443 -9.11 -4.54 2.29
N PHE A 444 -9.79 -3.60 2.97
CA PHE A 444 -11.25 -3.63 3.06
C PHE A 444 -11.99 -3.34 1.74
N LEU A 445 -11.32 -2.80 0.71
CA LEU A 445 -11.93 -2.73 -0.62
C LEU A 445 -12.18 -4.13 -1.21
N GLY A 446 -11.35 -5.11 -0.87
CA GLY A 446 -11.56 -6.51 -1.28
C GLY A 446 -12.67 -7.23 -0.50
N LYS A 447 -13.05 -6.70 0.67
CA LYS A 447 -14.03 -7.36 1.56
C LYS A 447 -14.76 -6.31 2.42
N ARG A 448 -15.55 -5.46 1.78
CA ARG A 448 -16.25 -4.35 2.45
C ARG A 448 -17.24 -4.79 3.51
N ASP A 449 -17.85 -5.97 3.34
CA ASP A 449 -18.75 -6.57 4.31
C ASP A 449 -18.06 -6.90 5.65
N TRP A 450 -16.76 -7.18 5.65
CA TRP A 450 -15.99 -7.40 6.89
C TRP A 450 -15.85 -6.08 7.68
N ALA A 451 -15.57 -4.97 7.00
CA ALA A 451 -15.55 -3.66 7.62
C ALA A 451 -16.92 -3.29 8.22
N ALA A 452 -18.01 -3.58 7.47
CA ALA A 452 -19.37 -3.34 7.94
C ALA A 452 -19.71 -4.15 9.19
N ARG A 453 -19.35 -5.44 9.23
CA ARG A 453 -19.57 -6.32 10.40
C ARG A 453 -18.78 -5.84 11.62
N PHE A 454 -17.53 -5.42 11.42
CA PHE A 454 -16.72 -4.87 12.49
C PHE A 454 -17.34 -3.60 13.09
N VAL A 455 -17.72 -2.66 12.25
CA VAL A 455 -18.35 -1.41 12.72
C VAL A 455 -19.70 -1.68 13.37
N ALA A 456 -20.50 -2.61 12.84
CA ALA A 456 -21.76 -3.03 13.47
C ALA A 456 -21.53 -3.63 14.88
N ALA A 457 -20.49 -4.43 15.08
CA ALA A 457 -20.13 -4.94 16.40
C ALA A 457 -19.77 -3.82 17.39
N CYS A 458 -19.05 -2.78 16.90
CA CYS A 458 -18.74 -1.60 17.72
C CYS A 458 -20.03 -0.83 18.11
N ILE A 459 -20.97 -0.67 17.19
CA ILE A 459 -22.26 -0.01 17.43
C ILE A 459 -23.09 -0.80 18.45
N HIS A 460 -23.23 -2.11 18.26
CA HIS A 460 -23.99 -2.96 19.19
C HIS A 460 -23.44 -2.93 20.62
N ARG A 461 -22.09 -2.92 20.75
CA ARG A 461 -21.45 -2.79 22.08
C ARG A 461 -21.79 -1.46 22.74
N LYS A 462 -21.76 -0.36 21.99
CA LYS A 462 -22.15 0.97 22.47
C LYS A 462 -23.59 1.00 22.96
N GLU A 463 -24.52 0.45 22.20
CA GLU A 463 -25.94 0.38 22.55
C GLU A 463 -26.17 -0.45 23.80
N GLY A 464 -25.54 -1.65 23.91
CA GLY A 464 -25.62 -2.50 25.10
C GLY A 464 -24.99 -1.92 26.35
N THR A 465 -24.06 -0.96 26.25
CA THR A 465 -23.49 -0.25 27.39
C THR A 465 -24.39 0.90 27.89
N HIS A 466 -25.34 1.38 27.08
CA HIS A 466 -26.30 2.41 27.48
C HIS A 466 -27.60 1.84 28.10
N GLU A 467 -27.83 0.53 27.99
CA GLU A 467 -29.01 -0.15 28.57
C GLU A 467 -28.75 -0.73 30.01
N ASN A 468 -27.54 -0.67 30.52
CA ASN A 468 -27.12 -1.08 31.86
C ASN A 468 -26.66 0.13 32.71
#